data_897fb11b820b4553ba95ea8a95fd28a0
#
_entry.id   897fb11b820b4553ba95ea8a95fd28a0
#
_cell.length_a   1.000
_cell.length_b   1.000
_cell.length_c   1.000
_cell.angle_alpha   90.00
_cell.angle_beta   90.00
_cell.angle_gamma   90.00
#
_symmetry.space_group_name_H-M   'P 1'
#
loop_
_entity.id
_entity.type
_entity.pdbx_description
1 polymer ?
#
loop_
_entity_poly.entity_id
_entity_poly.type
_entity_poly.pdbx_seq_one_letter_code
_entity_poly.pdbx_strand_id
1 'polypeptide(L)'
;IAAVSALLEQAAARGAQVILPPELFSGPYFCREEDEALFALARPTAEHPSVIAMQQLAKGLKVAIPTSFFERDGHHYYNTLAMIGPDGAIMGTYRKSHIPDGPGYEEKYYFRPGNTGFKVWDLFGTRIGVGICWDQWYPEAARAMALMGAEVLFYPTAIGSEPYDADLDTSRMWRRAMQGHAVSNCMPVIAANRIGTECGQSFYGHSFISDEWGDLVAEYGAGET
;
A
#
# COMPACT_ATOMS: atom_id res chain seq x y z
N ILE A 1 2.31 -13.62 -5.19
CA ILE A 1 1.60 -13.02 -6.35
C ILE A 1 0.29 -13.79 -6.61
N ALA A 2 0.31 -15.13 -6.82
CA ALA A 2 -0.86 -15.89 -7.25
C ALA A 2 -2.09 -15.74 -6.32
N ALA A 3 -1.91 -15.82 -5.00
CA ALA A 3 -2.99 -15.65 -4.03
C ALA A 3 -3.64 -14.26 -4.15
N VAL A 4 -2.82 -13.21 -4.25
CA VAL A 4 -3.31 -11.83 -4.42
C VAL A 4 -4.03 -11.69 -5.76
N SER A 5 -3.52 -12.27 -6.86
CA SER A 5 -4.19 -12.24 -8.17
C SER A 5 -5.60 -12.82 -8.09
N ALA A 6 -5.79 -13.96 -7.41
CA ALA A 6 -7.10 -14.57 -7.25
C ALA A 6 -8.10 -13.67 -6.50
N LEU A 7 -7.63 -12.92 -5.48
CA LEU A 7 -8.47 -11.96 -4.76
C LEU A 7 -8.83 -10.76 -5.63
N LEU A 8 -7.88 -10.28 -6.44
CA LEU A 8 -8.13 -9.17 -7.38
C LEU A 8 -9.16 -9.56 -8.45
N GLU A 9 -9.09 -10.80 -8.97
CA GLU A 9 -10.07 -11.34 -9.90
C GLU A 9 -11.48 -11.40 -9.28
N GLN A 10 -11.58 -11.84 -8.03
CA GLN A 10 -12.85 -11.87 -7.30
C GLN A 10 -13.42 -10.45 -7.09
N ALA A 11 -12.58 -9.48 -6.71
CA ALA A 11 -13.01 -8.11 -6.54
C ALA A 11 -13.47 -7.49 -7.86
N ALA A 12 -12.76 -7.72 -8.96
CA ALA A 12 -13.14 -7.26 -10.29
C ALA A 12 -14.48 -7.88 -10.74
N ALA A 13 -14.70 -9.16 -10.48
CA ALA A 13 -15.95 -9.86 -10.78
C ALA A 13 -17.15 -9.29 -9.99
N ARG A 14 -16.89 -8.64 -8.84
CA ARG A 14 -17.89 -7.91 -8.05
C ARG A 14 -18.07 -6.45 -8.47
N GLY A 15 -17.36 -6.00 -9.51
CA GLY A 15 -17.50 -4.65 -10.06
C GLY A 15 -16.50 -3.62 -9.53
N ALA A 16 -15.49 -4.03 -8.78
CA ALA A 16 -14.43 -3.12 -8.35
C ALA A 16 -13.63 -2.60 -9.56
N GLN A 17 -13.40 -1.30 -9.61
CA GLN A 17 -12.66 -0.65 -10.70
C GLN A 17 -11.23 -0.33 -10.30
N VAL A 18 -10.97 -0.03 -9.02
CA VAL A 18 -9.64 0.17 -8.45
C VAL A 18 -9.48 -0.82 -7.30
N ILE A 19 -8.44 -1.65 -7.34
CA ILE A 19 -8.26 -2.73 -6.38
C ILE A 19 -6.86 -2.62 -5.78
N LEU A 20 -6.78 -2.51 -4.46
CA LEU A 20 -5.56 -2.23 -3.72
C LEU A 20 -4.98 -3.49 -3.08
N PRO A 21 -3.86 -4.03 -3.57
CA PRO A 21 -3.08 -5.03 -2.84
C PRO A 21 -2.38 -4.40 -1.62
N PRO A 22 -2.02 -5.21 -0.60
CA PRO A 22 -1.15 -4.75 0.49
C PRO A 22 0.24 -4.30 0.00
N GLU A 23 0.96 -3.59 0.86
CA GLU A 23 2.35 -3.19 0.63
C GLU A 23 3.27 -4.41 0.43
N LEU A 24 4.19 -4.34 -0.56
CA LEU A 24 5.24 -5.34 -0.85
C LEU A 24 4.72 -6.79 -0.91
N PHE A 25 3.53 -6.99 -1.44
CA PHE A 25 2.76 -8.25 -1.39
C PHE A 25 3.36 -9.43 -2.17
N SER A 26 4.44 -9.23 -2.90
CA SER A 26 4.99 -10.26 -3.79
C SER A 26 5.63 -11.45 -3.09
N GLY A 27 5.92 -11.33 -1.80
CA GLY A 27 6.51 -12.34 -0.93
C GLY A 27 6.28 -12.02 0.55
N PRO A 28 6.93 -12.73 1.47
CA PRO A 28 6.98 -12.34 2.88
C PRO A 28 7.51 -10.92 3.05
N TYR A 29 7.08 -10.25 4.10
CA TYR A 29 7.57 -8.92 4.44
C TYR A 29 9.02 -9.00 4.92
N PHE A 30 9.95 -8.73 4.01
CA PHE A 30 11.37 -8.93 4.22
C PHE A 30 12.04 -7.87 5.10
N CYS A 31 11.41 -6.69 5.26
CA CYS A 31 11.96 -5.60 6.06
C CYS A 31 11.88 -5.84 7.58
N ARG A 32 11.49 -7.01 8.05
CA ARG A 32 11.47 -7.38 9.46
C ARG A 32 12.87 -7.51 10.09
N GLU A 33 13.90 -7.69 9.27
CA GLU A 33 15.30 -7.87 9.65
C GLU A 33 16.23 -7.28 8.58
N GLU A 34 17.45 -6.97 8.97
CA GLU A 34 18.50 -6.52 8.06
C GLU A 34 19.24 -7.72 7.46
N ASP A 35 19.12 -7.93 6.14
CA ASP A 35 19.79 -8.98 5.39
C ASP A 35 20.22 -8.47 4.00
N GLU A 36 21.53 -8.40 3.77
CA GLU A 36 22.09 -7.96 2.50
C GLU A 36 21.63 -8.82 1.31
N ALA A 37 21.35 -10.10 1.52
CA ALA A 37 20.92 -11.00 0.46
C ALA A 37 19.57 -10.59 -0.13
N LEU A 38 18.71 -9.90 0.65
CA LEU A 38 17.38 -9.49 0.24
C LEU A 38 17.39 -8.31 -0.75
N PHE A 39 18.51 -7.58 -0.90
CA PHE A 39 18.65 -6.61 -2.00
C PHE A 39 18.54 -7.26 -3.39
N ALA A 40 18.78 -8.58 -3.47
CA ALA A 40 18.55 -9.36 -4.68
C ALA A 40 17.08 -9.40 -5.13
N LEU A 41 16.12 -9.02 -4.28
CA LEU A 41 14.70 -8.91 -4.63
C LEU A 41 14.40 -7.64 -5.44
N ALA A 42 15.21 -6.60 -5.30
CA ALA A 42 14.98 -5.33 -5.97
C ALA A 42 15.18 -5.42 -7.48
N ARG A 43 14.32 -4.77 -8.24
CA ARG A 43 14.40 -4.67 -9.72
C ARG A 43 14.03 -3.27 -10.19
N PRO A 44 14.49 -2.86 -11.37
CA PRO A 44 13.90 -1.72 -12.07
C PRO A 44 12.39 -1.90 -12.23
N THR A 45 11.63 -0.82 -12.22
CA THR A 45 10.16 -0.85 -12.30
C THR A 45 9.64 -1.75 -13.42
N ALA A 46 10.18 -1.59 -14.65
CA ALA A 46 9.73 -2.35 -15.80
C ALA A 46 10.11 -3.85 -15.79
N GLU A 47 11.02 -4.25 -14.92
CA GLU A 47 11.53 -5.62 -14.80
C GLU A 47 11.00 -6.33 -13.55
N HIS A 48 10.28 -5.62 -12.68
CA HIS A 48 9.84 -6.20 -11.42
C HIS A 48 8.69 -7.19 -11.63
N PRO A 49 8.81 -8.46 -11.15
CA PRO A 49 7.83 -9.51 -11.44
C PRO A 49 6.40 -9.17 -11.01
N SER A 50 6.21 -8.49 -9.86
CA SER A 50 4.87 -8.08 -9.42
C SER A 50 4.29 -6.99 -10.31
N VAL A 51 5.10 -6.05 -10.80
CA VAL A 51 4.63 -4.99 -11.71
C VAL A 51 4.17 -5.62 -13.02
N ILE A 52 4.98 -6.49 -13.62
CA ILE A 52 4.64 -7.19 -14.87
C ILE A 52 3.35 -8.02 -14.71
N ALA A 53 3.23 -8.77 -13.62
CA ALA A 53 2.03 -9.57 -13.36
C ALA A 53 0.78 -8.69 -13.19
N MET A 54 0.89 -7.59 -12.43
CA MET A 54 -0.24 -6.68 -12.22
C MET A 54 -0.61 -5.89 -13.49
N GLN A 55 0.34 -5.59 -14.38
CA GLN A 55 0.03 -4.99 -15.69
C GLN A 55 -0.83 -5.94 -16.55
N GLN A 56 -0.48 -7.22 -16.58
CA GLN A 56 -1.25 -8.23 -17.31
C GLN A 56 -2.65 -8.40 -16.72
N LEU A 57 -2.74 -8.45 -15.39
CA LEU A 57 -4.00 -8.61 -14.68
C LEU A 57 -4.91 -7.38 -14.85
N ALA A 58 -4.37 -6.17 -14.65
CA ALA A 58 -5.11 -4.92 -14.82
C ALA A 58 -5.71 -4.81 -16.22
N LYS A 59 -4.92 -5.12 -17.25
CA LYS A 59 -5.36 -5.13 -18.64
C LYS A 59 -6.46 -6.16 -18.90
N GLY A 60 -6.29 -7.38 -18.36
CA GLY A 60 -7.27 -8.47 -18.55
C GLY A 60 -8.60 -8.18 -17.88
N LEU A 61 -8.58 -7.62 -16.68
CA LEU A 61 -9.75 -7.31 -15.87
C LEU A 61 -10.33 -5.91 -16.13
N LYS A 62 -9.60 -5.04 -16.84
CA LYS A 62 -9.94 -3.62 -17.08
C LYS A 62 -10.11 -2.82 -15.78
N VAL A 63 -9.25 -3.07 -14.80
CA VAL A 63 -9.21 -2.41 -13.50
C VAL A 63 -7.88 -1.67 -13.32
N ALA A 64 -7.84 -0.71 -12.40
CA ALA A 64 -6.57 -0.10 -11.98
C ALA A 64 -6.04 -0.81 -10.72
N ILE A 65 -4.73 -1.01 -10.66
CA ILE A 65 -4.07 -1.71 -9.54
C ILE A 65 -2.86 -0.91 -9.06
N PRO A 66 -2.98 -0.16 -7.95
CA PRO A 66 -1.82 0.44 -7.28
C PRO A 66 -0.92 -0.68 -6.73
N THR A 67 0.30 -0.79 -7.25
CA THR A 67 1.19 -1.93 -7.01
C THR A 67 2.45 -1.49 -6.30
N SER A 68 2.61 -1.86 -5.02
CA SER A 68 3.82 -1.61 -4.24
C SER A 68 4.87 -2.69 -4.49
N PHE A 69 6.15 -2.28 -4.61
CA PHE A 69 7.27 -3.16 -4.92
C PHE A 69 8.61 -2.58 -4.48
N PHE A 70 9.64 -3.45 -4.40
CA PHE A 70 11.01 -3.07 -4.11
C PHE A 70 11.73 -2.60 -5.38
N GLU A 71 11.85 -1.29 -5.55
CA GLU A 71 12.48 -0.68 -6.72
C GLU A 71 14.00 -0.57 -6.54
N ARG A 72 14.73 -0.88 -7.62
CA ARG A 72 16.12 -0.50 -7.82
C ARG A 72 16.22 0.52 -8.95
N ASP A 73 16.76 1.70 -8.63
CA ASP A 73 17.04 2.77 -9.59
C ASP A 73 18.54 3.12 -9.52
N GLY A 74 19.31 2.56 -10.45
CA GLY A 74 20.77 2.62 -10.43
C GLY A 74 21.33 1.98 -9.17
N HIS A 75 21.94 2.80 -8.31
CA HIS A 75 22.50 2.41 -7.01
C HIS A 75 21.56 2.73 -5.83
N HIS A 76 20.33 3.13 -6.10
CA HIS A 76 19.36 3.52 -5.09
C HIS A 76 18.20 2.53 -5.03
N TYR A 77 17.64 2.39 -3.83
CA TYR A 77 16.57 1.46 -3.53
C TYR A 77 15.41 2.19 -2.88
N TYR A 78 14.19 1.85 -3.28
CA TYR A 78 12.98 2.53 -2.82
C TYR A 78 11.84 1.52 -2.59
N ASN A 79 10.99 1.84 -1.65
CA ASN A 79 9.65 1.28 -1.58
C ASN A 79 8.77 2.12 -2.51
N THR A 80 8.37 1.55 -3.63
CA THR A 80 7.74 2.27 -4.73
C THR A 80 6.37 1.68 -5.05
N LEU A 81 5.43 2.54 -5.39
CA LEU A 81 4.15 2.18 -5.94
C LEU A 81 4.10 2.58 -7.40
N ALA A 82 3.78 1.62 -8.28
CA ALA A 82 3.39 1.87 -9.65
C ALA A 82 1.85 1.93 -9.74
N MET A 83 1.31 3.04 -10.22
CA MET A 83 -0.10 3.10 -10.57
C MET A 83 -0.31 2.46 -11.93
N ILE A 84 -0.95 1.31 -11.95
CA ILE A 84 -1.22 0.55 -13.19
C ILE A 84 -2.66 0.81 -13.60
N GLY A 85 -2.83 1.33 -14.81
CA GLY A 85 -4.13 1.65 -15.38
C GLY A 85 -4.87 0.44 -15.97
N PRO A 86 -6.15 0.61 -16.35
CA PRO A 86 -7.00 -0.48 -16.86
C PRO A 86 -6.58 -1.02 -18.24
N ASP A 87 -5.67 -0.35 -18.92
CA ASP A 87 -5.01 -0.81 -20.13
C ASP A 87 -3.72 -1.59 -19.88
N GLY A 88 -3.29 -1.69 -18.62
CA GLY A 88 -2.06 -2.29 -18.16
C GLY A 88 -0.84 -1.36 -18.25
N ALA A 89 -1.02 -0.09 -18.64
CA ALA A 89 0.06 0.87 -18.66
C ALA A 89 0.40 1.38 -17.25
N ILE A 90 1.68 1.67 -16.99
CA ILE A 90 2.11 2.37 -15.80
C ILE A 90 1.83 3.86 -15.98
N MET A 91 0.87 4.40 -15.25
CA MET A 91 0.48 5.81 -15.30
C MET A 91 1.45 6.74 -14.56
N GLY A 92 2.36 6.17 -13.80
CA GLY A 92 3.37 6.86 -13.01
C GLY A 92 3.73 6.10 -11.76
N THR A 93 4.72 6.60 -11.03
CA THR A 93 5.20 6.00 -9.79
C THR A 93 5.22 7.00 -8.64
N TYR A 94 5.05 6.48 -7.43
CA TYR A 94 5.25 7.19 -6.17
C TYR A 94 6.24 6.40 -5.31
N ARG A 95 7.29 7.05 -4.82
CA ARG A 95 8.25 6.49 -3.87
C ARG A 95 7.87 6.92 -2.46
N LYS A 96 7.73 5.96 -1.55
CA LYS A 96 7.34 6.16 -0.14
C LYS A 96 8.18 7.26 0.49
N SER A 97 7.53 8.29 1.00
CA SER A 97 8.21 9.47 1.56
C SER A 97 8.70 9.24 2.97
N HIS A 98 7.89 8.57 3.80
CA HIS A 98 8.19 8.32 5.20
C HIS A 98 8.57 6.86 5.40
N ILE A 99 9.83 6.61 5.76
CA ILE A 99 10.40 5.28 5.92
C ILE A 99 10.49 4.96 7.41
N PRO A 100 9.81 3.92 7.91
CA PRO A 100 9.93 3.49 9.30
C PRO A 100 11.29 2.86 9.58
N ASP A 101 11.62 2.78 10.87
CA ASP A 101 12.84 2.19 11.37
C ASP A 101 12.60 1.61 12.76
N GLY A 102 13.04 0.38 12.99
CA GLY A 102 12.93 -0.28 14.28
C GLY A 102 12.62 -1.77 14.17
N PRO A 103 12.68 -2.49 15.29
CA PRO A 103 12.53 -3.94 15.31
C PRO A 103 11.27 -4.42 14.59
N GLY A 104 11.44 -5.27 13.59
CA GLY A 104 10.35 -5.78 12.76
C GLY A 104 9.97 -4.89 11.58
N TYR A 105 10.51 -3.67 11.50
CA TYR A 105 10.23 -2.68 10.45
C TYR A 105 11.50 -1.94 10.03
N GLU A 106 12.59 -2.68 9.74
CA GLU A 106 13.92 -2.17 9.40
C GLU A 106 13.96 -1.62 7.95
N GLU A 107 12.98 -0.81 7.59
CA GLU A 107 12.84 -0.33 6.21
C GLU A 107 13.96 0.63 5.82
N LYS A 108 14.53 1.41 6.75
CA LYS A 108 15.64 2.33 6.44
C LYS A 108 16.93 1.61 6.02
N TYR A 109 17.09 0.33 6.39
CA TYR A 109 18.18 -0.48 5.89
C TYR A 109 18.10 -0.68 4.38
N TYR A 110 16.89 -0.85 3.85
CA TYR A 110 16.64 -1.13 2.43
C TYR A 110 16.34 0.10 1.60
N PHE A 111 15.57 1.05 2.13
CA PHE A 111 14.97 2.10 1.33
C PHE A 111 15.47 3.49 1.70
N ARG A 112 15.67 4.30 0.68
CA ARG A 112 15.81 5.75 0.82
C ARG A 112 14.43 6.40 0.86
N PRO A 113 14.27 7.56 1.55
CA PRO A 113 13.09 8.39 1.39
C PRO A 113 12.82 8.73 -0.06
N GLY A 114 11.56 8.71 -0.43
CA GLY A 114 11.11 8.99 -1.78
C GLY A 114 11.44 10.41 -2.24
N ASN A 115 11.66 10.55 -3.53
CA ASN A 115 12.02 11.82 -4.19
C ASN A 115 11.04 12.23 -5.29
N THR A 116 9.88 11.56 -5.39
CA THR A 116 8.86 11.82 -6.42
C THR A 116 7.86 12.90 -6.01
N GLY A 117 7.81 13.28 -4.73
CA GLY A 117 6.69 14.01 -4.16
C GLY A 117 5.40 13.18 -4.17
N PHE A 118 4.36 13.66 -3.48
CA PHE A 118 3.04 13.02 -3.50
C PHE A 118 2.43 13.08 -4.89
N LYS A 119 1.53 12.13 -5.19
CA LYS A 119 0.90 11.99 -6.50
C LYS A 119 -0.61 11.81 -6.38
N VAL A 120 -1.31 12.29 -7.40
CA VAL A 120 -2.73 12.07 -7.61
C VAL A 120 -2.93 11.64 -9.06
N TRP A 121 -3.79 10.66 -9.30
CA TRP A 121 -4.07 10.09 -10.62
C TRP A 121 -5.56 10.16 -10.93
N ASP A 122 -5.90 10.50 -12.17
CA ASP A 122 -7.27 10.44 -12.66
C ASP A 122 -7.59 9.03 -13.15
N LEU A 123 -8.54 8.37 -12.50
CA LEU A 123 -8.96 7.00 -12.79
C LEU A 123 -10.48 6.88 -12.69
N PHE A 124 -11.12 6.41 -13.74
CA PHE A 124 -12.58 6.21 -13.81
C PHE A 124 -13.40 7.46 -13.42
N GLY A 125 -12.88 8.65 -13.72
CA GLY A 125 -13.53 9.92 -13.39
C GLY A 125 -13.35 10.36 -11.93
N THR A 126 -12.47 9.72 -11.17
CA THR A 126 -12.16 10.04 -9.76
C THR A 126 -10.65 10.29 -9.62
N ARG A 127 -10.29 11.29 -8.83
CA ARG A 127 -8.89 11.63 -8.53
C ARG A 127 -8.42 10.91 -7.27
N ILE A 128 -7.45 10.02 -7.42
CA ILE A 128 -6.96 9.10 -6.39
C ILE A 128 -5.59 9.52 -5.90
N GLY A 129 -5.45 9.78 -4.60
CA GLY A 129 -4.18 9.92 -3.91
C GLY A 129 -3.74 8.59 -3.29
N VAL A 130 -2.45 8.29 -3.31
CA VAL A 130 -1.91 7.07 -2.68
C VAL A 130 -0.69 7.41 -1.84
N GLY A 131 -0.74 7.07 -0.54
CA GLY A 131 0.41 6.99 0.35
C GLY A 131 0.75 5.53 0.66
N ILE A 132 1.99 5.21 1.02
CA ILE A 132 2.38 3.84 1.34
C ILE A 132 2.61 3.72 2.85
N CYS A 133 1.86 2.84 3.51
CA CYS A 133 2.01 2.41 4.91
C CYS A 133 2.35 3.56 5.86
N TRP A 134 3.63 3.74 6.25
CA TRP A 134 4.07 4.77 7.22
C TRP A 134 3.64 6.19 6.87
N ASP A 135 3.39 6.52 5.59
CA ASP A 135 2.81 7.80 5.15
C ASP A 135 1.45 8.06 5.82
N GLN A 136 0.74 7.02 6.22
CA GLN A 136 -0.58 7.09 6.89
C GLN A 136 -0.56 7.80 8.25
N TRP A 137 0.63 7.89 8.89
CA TRP A 137 0.77 8.56 10.17
C TRP A 137 0.96 10.08 10.06
N TYR A 138 1.20 10.58 8.83
CA TYR A 138 1.53 11.97 8.56
C TYR A 138 0.32 12.70 7.95
N PRO A 139 -0.38 13.57 8.73
CA PRO A 139 -1.51 14.35 8.21
C PRO A 139 -1.13 15.23 7.02
N GLU A 140 0.14 15.65 6.95
CA GLU A 140 0.69 16.44 5.86
C GLU A 140 0.61 15.71 4.52
N ALA A 141 0.82 14.37 4.52
CA ALA A 141 0.72 13.57 3.31
C ALA A 141 -0.73 13.56 2.76
N ALA A 142 -1.70 13.28 3.62
CA ALA A 142 -3.11 13.30 3.26
C ALA A 142 -3.55 14.69 2.79
N ARG A 143 -3.17 15.75 3.52
CA ARG A 143 -3.51 17.13 3.18
C ARG A 143 -2.87 17.59 1.87
N ALA A 144 -1.62 17.21 1.61
CA ALA A 144 -0.97 17.55 0.35
C ALA A 144 -1.71 16.94 -0.84
N MET A 145 -2.09 15.65 -0.76
CA MET A 145 -2.87 14.98 -1.82
C MET A 145 -4.27 15.59 -1.97
N ALA A 146 -4.93 15.97 -0.86
CA ALA A 146 -6.20 16.69 -0.90
C ALA A 146 -6.08 18.03 -1.64
N LEU A 147 -5.06 18.83 -1.35
CA LEU A 147 -4.80 20.10 -2.02
C LEU A 147 -4.43 19.93 -3.50
N MET A 148 -3.88 18.78 -3.88
CA MET A 148 -3.66 18.40 -5.28
C MET A 148 -4.97 17.94 -5.95
N GLY A 149 -6.07 17.88 -5.20
CA GLY A 149 -7.41 17.57 -5.66
C GLY A 149 -7.75 16.08 -5.61
N ALA A 150 -7.11 15.29 -4.76
CA ALA A 150 -7.57 13.94 -4.49
C ALA A 150 -9.00 13.94 -3.93
N GLU A 151 -9.81 12.99 -4.38
CA GLU A 151 -11.20 12.76 -3.94
C GLU A 151 -11.31 11.49 -3.09
N VAL A 152 -10.26 10.66 -3.10
CA VAL A 152 -10.14 9.45 -2.29
C VAL A 152 -8.67 9.15 -2.03
N LEU A 153 -8.35 8.61 -0.85
CA LEU A 153 -7.00 8.19 -0.47
C LEU A 153 -6.90 6.67 -0.33
N PHE A 154 -5.80 6.12 -0.84
CA PHE A 154 -5.47 4.71 -0.74
C PHE A 154 -4.16 4.53 0.04
N TYR A 155 -4.13 3.53 0.93
CA TYR A 155 -2.95 3.16 1.73
C TYR A 155 -2.69 1.64 1.67
N PRO A 156 -1.84 1.15 0.74
CA PRO A 156 -1.29 -0.19 0.85
C PRO A 156 -0.35 -0.25 2.06
N THR A 157 -0.51 -1.27 2.90
CA THR A 157 0.10 -1.30 4.23
C THR A 157 0.64 -2.69 4.57
N ALA A 158 1.68 -2.72 5.40
CA ALA A 158 2.21 -3.89 6.08
C ALA A 158 2.48 -3.49 7.55
N ILE A 159 1.46 -3.60 8.40
CA ILE A 159 1.55 -3.25 9.82
C ILE A 159 0.91 -4.34 10.68
N GLY A 160 1.49 -4.62 11.82
CA GLY A 160 1.04 -5.69 12.70
C GLY A 160 1.56 -5.53 14.13
N SER A 161 1.89 -6.66 14.75
CA SER A 161 2.45 -6.69 16.11
C SER A 161 3.80 -5.98 16.19
N GLU A 162 4.06 -5.45 17.37
CA GLU A 162 5.35 -4.85 17.69
C GLU A 162 6.25 -5.92 18.35
N PRO A 163 7.36 -6.35 17.70
CA PRO A 163 8.18 -7.45 18.21
C PRO A 163 8.79 -7.20 19.60
N TYR A 164 8.92 -5.94 19.99
CA TYR A 164 9.48 -5.52 21.28
C TYR A 164 8.45 -5.41 22.40
N ASP A 165 7.16 -5.44 22.07
CA ASP A 165 6.06 -5.31 23.04
C ASP A 165 4.84 -6.13 22.58
N ALA A 166 4.71 -7.35 23.08
CA ALA A 166 3.64 -8.27 22.68
C ALA A 166 2.24 -7.83 23.18
N ASP A 167 2.17 -6.92 24.14
CA ASP A 167 0.91 -6.42 24.68
C ASP A 167 0.42 -5.16 23.95
N LEU A 168 1.24 -4.57 23.10
CA LEU A 168 0.91 -3.37 22.34
C LEU A 168 0.09 -3.71 21.08
N ASP A 169 -1.19 -3.35 21.10
CA ASP A 169 -2.07 -3.41 19.93
C ASP A 169 -2.27 -2.00 19.33
N THR A 170 -1.64 -1.75 18.20
CA THR A 170 -1.75 -0.48 17.47
C THR A 170 -2.89 -0.44 16.47
N SER A 171 -3.63 -1.52 16.24
CA SER A 171 -4.64 -1.65 15.18
C SER A 171 -5.72 -0.58 15.24
N ARG A 172 -6.22 -0.28 16.45
CA ARG A 172 -7.25 0.75 16.66
C ARG A 172 -6.73 2.17 16.44
N MET A 173 -5.48 2.43 16.85
CA MET A 173 -4.82 3.72 16.64
C MET A 173 -4.53 3.94 15.14
N TRP A 174 -4.00 2.92 14.48
CA TRP A 174 -3.74 2.91 13.05
C TRP A 174 -4.99 3.28 12.22
N ARG A 175 -6.11 2.61 12.47
CA ARG A 175 -7.38 2.90 11.81
C ARG A 175 -7.87 4.33 12.09
N ARG A 176 -7.81 4.78 13.35
CA ARG A 176 -8.25 6.13 13.75
C ARG A 176 -7.44 7.24 13.09
N ALA A 177 -6.13 7.04 12.87
CA ALA A 177 -5.30 8.02 12.16
C ALA A 177 -5.86 8.29 10.76
N MET A 178 -6.19 7.22 10.02
CA MET A 178 -6.72 7.35 8.66
C MET A 178 -8.19 7.81 8.62
N GLN A 179 -9.02 7.41 9.57
CA GLN A 179 -10.37 8.01 9.76
C GLN A 179 -10.27 9.51 10.02
N GLY A 180 -9.26 9.96 10.79
CA GLY A 180 -8.97 11.39 10.96
C GLY A 180 -8.62 12.10 9.66
N HIS A 181 -7.92 11.43 8.74
CA HIS A 181 -7.66 11.99 7.39
C HIS A 181 -8.93 12.07 6.57
N ALA A 182 -9.82 11.08 6.64
CA ALA A 182 -11.11 11.12 5.97
C ALA A 182 -11.91 12.35 6.40
N VAL A 183 -12.11 12.52 7.71
CA VAL A 183 -12.86 13.65 8.30
C VAL A 183 -12.22 14.99 7.95
N SER A 184 -10.90 15.12 8.19
CA SER A 184 -10.21 16.41 8.04
C SER A 184 -10.06 16.88 6.60
N ASN A 185 -10.23 15.99 5.62
CA ASN A 185 -10.13 16.29 4.19
C ASN A 185 -11.44 16.05 3.43
N CYS A 186 -12.52 15.63 4.13
CA CYS A 186 -13.84 15.33 3.56
C CYS A 186 -13.76 14.38 2.36
N MET A 187 -13.07 13.25 2.52
CA MET A 187 -12.90 12.26 1.46
C MET A 187 -12.77 10.84 2.01
N PRO A 188 -13.26 9.81 1.29
CA PRO A 188 -13.08 8.42 1.67
C PRO A 188 -11.61 7.99 1.76
N VAL A 189 -11.34 7.03 2.66
CA VAL A 189 -10.03 6.39 2.79
C VAL A 189 -10.16 4.88 2.68
N ILE A 190 -9.30 4.28 1.88
CA ILE A 190 -9.22 2.83 1.67
C ILE A 190 -7.83 2.36 2.12
N ALA A 191 -7.78 1.40 3.05
CA ALA A 191 -6.53 0.80 3.51
C ALA A 191 -6.55 -0.71 3.31
N ALA A 192 -5.50 -1.23 2.69
CA ALA A 192 -5.29 -2.67 2.54
C ALA A 192 -4.04 -3.08 3.30
N ASN A 193 -4.22 -3.91 4.32
CA ASN A 193 -3.14 -4.39 5.17
C ASN A 193 -2.88 -5.88 4.96
N ARG A 194 -1.67 -6.32 5.26
CA ARG A 194 -1.32 -7.74 5.36
C ARG A 194 -2.08 -8.41 6.51
N ILE A 195 -2.21 -9.72 6.44
CA ILE A 195 -2.85 -10.57 7.44
C ILE A 195 -2.04 -11.84 7.67
N GLY A 196 -2.14 -12.40 8.88
CA GLY A 196 -1.49 -13.64 9.26
C GLY A 196 -0.09 -13.45 9.83
N THR A 197 0.64 -14.56 10.01
CA THR A 197 1.99 -14.55 10.60
C THR A 197 3.02 -14.96 9.57
N GLU A 198 3.99 -14.09 9.31
CA GLU A 198 5.09 -14.31 8.38
C GLU A 198 6.41 -14.28 9.15
N CYS A 199 7.13 -15.40 9.17
CA CYS A 199 8.44 -15.51 9.81
C CYS A 199 8.49 -14.95 11.26
N GLY A 200 7.42 -15.15 12.03
CA GLY A 200 7.30 -14.68 13.43
C GLY A 200 6.75 -13.27 13.60
N GLN A 201 6.58 -12.50 12.53
CA GLN A 201 5.87 -11.21 12.53
C GLN A 201 4.39 -11.45 12.25
N SER A 202 3.51 -11.00 13.13
CA SER A 202 2.05 -11.08 12.93
C SER A 202 1.50 -9.77 12.42
N PHE A 203 0.76 -9.83 11.32
CA PHE A 203 0.04 -8.70 10.73
C PHE A 203 -1.43 -8.80 11.10
N TYR A 204 -2.01 -7.73 11.63
CA TYR A 204 -3.35 -7.79 12.22
C TYR A 204 -4.51 -7.63 11.22
N GLY A 205 -4.23 -7.45 9.92
CA GLY A 205 -5.29 -7.26 8.94
C GLY A 205 -6.03 -5.96 9.12
N HIS A 206 -7.33 -6.03 9.41
CA HIS A 206 -8.20 -4.88 9.58
C HIS A 206 -8.23 -3.92 8.39
N SER A 207 -8.07 -4.44 7.16
CA SER A 207 -8.29 -3.66 5.94
C SER A 207 -9.68 -3.04 5.98
N PHE A 208 -9.82 -1.79 5.56
CA PHE A 208 -11.09 -1.09 5.68
C PHE A 208 -11.33 -0.05 4.56
N ILE A 209 -12.58 0.34 4.45
CA ILE A 209 -13.05 1.49 3.70
C ILE A 209 -13.80 2.40 4.68
N SER A 210 -13.41 3.67 4.76
CA SER A 210 -14.19 4.70 5.44
C SER A 210 -14.77 5.69 4.44
N ASP A 211 -15.91 6.28 4.78
CA ASP A 211 -16.48 7.39 4.06
C ASP A 211 -15.81 8.73 4.43
N GLU A 212 -16.32 9.83 3.89
CA GLU A 212 -15.82 11.19 4.15
C GLU A 212 -16.14 11.71 5.57
N TRP A 213 -17.00 11.04 6.30
CA TRP A 213 -17.32 11.32 7.72
C TRP A 213 -16.37 10.54 8.66
N GLY A 214 -15.55 9.63 8.12
CA GLY A 214 -14.68 8.74 8.87
C GLY A 214 -15.38 7.50 9.40
N ASP A 215 -16.65 7.27 9.05
CA ASP A 215 -17.38 6.07 9.42
C ASP A 215 -16.93 4.88 8.55
N LEU A 216 -16.87 3.69 9.17
CA LEU A 216 -16.48 2.48 8.46
C LEU A 216 -17.62 1.99 7.56
N VAL A 217 -17.40 2.02 6.26
CA VAL A 217 -18.30 1.43 5.26
C VAL A 217 -18.11 -0.07 5.16
N ALA A 218 -16.85 -0.51 5.26
CA ALA A 218 -16.48 -1.91 5.26
C ALA A 218 -15.19 -2.12 6.08
N GLU A 219 -15.11 -3.22 6.78
CA GLU A 219 -13.91 -3.66 7.50
C GLU A 219 -13.74 -5.16 7.33
N TYR A 220 -12.49 -5.58 7.12
CA TYR A 220 -12.09 -6.99 7.10
C TYR A 220 -11.35 -7.29 8.40
N GLY A 221 -11.86 -8.20 9.21
CA GLY A 221 -11.27 -8.56 10.49
C GLY A 221 -9.91 -9.25 10.37
N ALA A 222 -9.39 -9.71 11.51
CA ALA A 222 -8.10 -10.42 11.58
C ALA A 222 -8.14 -11.86 11.02
N GLY A 223 -9.29 -12.37 10.59
CA GLY A 223 -9.46 -13.72 10.03
C GLY A 223 -9.36 -13.73 8.51
N GLU A 224 -8.74 -14.75 7.96
CA GLU A 224 -8.85 -15.07 6.53
C GLU A 224 -10.27 -15.57 6.21
N THR A 225 -10.73 -15.27 5.01
CA THR A 225 -11.94 -15.89 4.43
C THR A 225 -11.62 -16.55 3.12
#